data_6bad09fff5953ad35ce0a3a8af16cee1
#
_entry.id   6bad09fff5953ad35ce0a3a8af16cee1
#
_cell.length_a   1.000
_cell.length_b   1.000
_cell.length_c   1.000
_cell.angle_alpha   90.00
_cell.angle_beta   90.00
_cell.angle_gamma   90.00
#
_symmetry.space_group_name_H-M   'P 1'
#
loop_
_entity.id
_entity.type
_entity.pdbx_description
1 polymer ?
#
loop_
_entity_poly.entity_id
_entity_poly.type
_entity_poly.pdbx_seq_one_letter_code
_entity_poly.pdbx_strand_id
1 'polypeptide(L)'
;RDPEMSRGLGDVYKRQKQAEAGIVNLKEKVDTLVTIPNDRLLQIIEKRTSMLEAFKKADDVLRQGVQGISNLIAVPGLINVDFADVKTVMSNAGSALMGVGTAKGEGGGKAAAEAAIKSPLLEASIDGARGVLINVIGGKELSLFDVNEAANIVNEAADPNAVVIFGAVIDESLNDEIRVTVIATGFEKKSPVTKNTVGGPASINRNNSGIIKNFSDPNEIPPWLRH
;
A
#
# COMPACT_ATOMS: atom_id res chain seq x y z
N ARG A 1 -40.18 20.43 0.76
CA ARG A 1 -38.95 19.97 0.03
C ARG A 1 -38.01 21.15 0.02
N ASP A 2 -37.03 21.16 0.94
CA ASP A 2 -36.05 22.22 1.05
C ASP A 2 -35.07 22.19 -0.13
N PRO A 3 -35.02 23.23 -0.95
CA PRO A 3 -34.09 23.31 -2.08
C PRO A 3 -32.61 23.46 -1.65
N GLU A 4 -32.35 23.81 -0.39
CA GLU A 4 -30.98 23.96 0.13
C GLU A 4 -30.29 22.64 0.42
N MET A 5 -31.00 21.60 0.89
CA MET A 5 -30.43 20.25 1.07
C MET A 5 -30.00 19.59 -0.25
N SER A 6 -30.72 19.88 -1.33
CA SER A 6 -30.40 19.35 -2.67
C SER A 6 -29.13 19.97 -3.25
N ARG A 7 -28.81 21.24 -2.92
CA ARG A 7 -27.59 21.92 -3.38
C ARG A 7 -26.34 21.38 -2.67
N GLY A 8 -26.41 21.09 -1.36
CA GLY A 8 -25.29 20.56 -0.59
C GLY A 8 -24.87 19.17 -1.07
N LEU A 9 -25.80 18.27 -1.31
CA LEU A 9 -25.51 16.92 -1.83
C LEU A 9 -24.92 16.94 -3.25
N GLY A 10 -25.39 17.85 -4.12
CA GLY A 10 -24.85 18.01 -5.46
C GLY A 10 -23.42 18.54 -5.46
N ASP A 11 -23.06 19.40 -4.51
CA ASP A 11 -21.71 19.94 -4.38
C ASP A 11 -20.73 18.91 -3.85
N VAL A 12 -21.12 18.12 -2.84
CA VAL A 12 -20.32 17.00 -2.32
C VAL A 12 -20.02 15.97 -3.41
N TYR A 13 -21.03 15.57 -4.18
CA TYR A 13 -20.86 14.63 -5.29
C TYR A 13 -19.91 15.16 -6.38
N LYS A 14 -20.02 16.44 -6.72
CA LYS A 14 -19.10 17.06 -7.70
C LYS A 14 -17.66 17.08 -7.20
N ARG A 15 -17.44 17.43 -5.93
CA ARG A 15 -16.11 17.43 -5.31
C ARG A 15 -15.51 16.03 -5.27
N GLN A 16 -16.30 15.02 -4.91
CA GLN A 16 -15.85 13.64 -4.91
C GLN A 16 -15.42 13.20 -6.32
N LYS A 17 -16.22 13.47 -7.33
CA LYS A 17 -15.91 13.14 -8.72
C LYS A 17 -14.66 13.86 -9.24
N GLN A 18 -14.43 15.10 -8.82
CA GLN A 18 -13.21 15.85 -9.13
C GLN A 18 -11.99 15.23 -8.44
N ALA A 19 -12.10 14.81 -7.18
CA ALA A 19 -11.04 14.15 -6.45
C ALA A 19 -10.68 12.81 -7.09
N GLU A 20 -11.66 11.99 -7.47
CA GLU A 20 -11.47 10.72 -8.16
C GLU A 20 -10.74 10.91 -9.50
N ALA A 21 -11.15 11.90 -10.29
CA ALA A 21 -10.48 12.24 -11.54
C ALA A 21 -9.04 12.72 -11.31
N GLY A 22 -8.81 13.50 -10.25
CA GLY A 22 -7.47 13.92 -9.84
C GLY A 22 -6.56 12.75 -9.45
N ILE A 23 -7.10 11.77 -8.70
CA ILE A 23 -6.38 10.55 -8.32
C ILE A 23 -5.97 9.74 -9.57
N VAL A 24 -6.89 9.57 -10.52
CA VAL A 24 -6.60 8.84 -11.77
C VAL A 24 -5.48 9.53 -12.55
N ASN A 25 -5.59 10.85 -12.76
CA ASN A 25 -4.57 11.61 -13.47
C ASN A 25 -3.20 11.59 -12.78
N LEU A 26 -3.19 11.61 -11.43
CA LEU A 26 -1.96 11.57 -10.67
C LEU A 26 -1.30 10.19 -10.72
N LYS A 27 -2.08 9.12 -10.65
CA LYS A 27 -1.59 7.73 -10.78
C LYS A 27 -0.83 7.47 -12.07
N GLU A 28 -1.18 8.16 -13.16
CA GLU A 28 -0.47 8.03 -14.45
C GLU A 28 0.89 8.75 -14.47
N LYS A 29 1.16 9.62 -13.49
CA LYS A 29 2.35 10.48 -13.46
C LYS A 29 3.35 10.11 -12.37
N VAL A 30 2.95 9.26 -11.41
CA VAL A 30 3.78 8.87 -10.27
C VAL A 30 3.91 7.35 -10.20
N ASP A 31 5.04 6.88 -9.69
CA ASP A 31 5.29 5.45 -9.48
C ASP A 31 4.44 4.87 -8.36
N THR A 32 4.25 5.64 -7.30
CA THR A 32 3.47 5.24 -6.12
C THR A 32 2.60 6.40 -5.64
N LEU A 33 1.35 6.12 -5.35
CA LEU A 33 0.40 7.07 -4.78
C LEU A 33 -0.15 6.56 -3.47
N VAL A 34 0.13 7.27 -2.38
CA VAL A 34 -0.50 7.07 -1.07
C VAL A 34 -1.77 7.92 -1.01
N THR A 35 -2.91 7.30 -0.78
CA THR A 35 -4.19 7.97 -0.59
C THR A 35 -4.70 7.72 0.83
N ILE A 36 -5.21 8.77 1.48
CA ILE A 36 -5.81 8.68 2.81
C ILE A 36 -7.24 9.17 2.71
N PRO A 37 -8.24 8.26 2.80
CA PRO A 37 -9.64 8.65 2.74
C PRO A 37 -10.04 9.47 3.96
N ASN A 38 -10.76 10.57 3.74
CA ASN A 38 -11.22 11.43 4.83
C ASN A 38 -12.10 10.69 5.85
N ASP A 39 -12.90 9.72 5.40
CA ASP A 39 -13.74 8.91 6.28
C ASP A 39 -12.94 8.10 7.29
N ARG A 40 -11.72 7.70 6.93
CA ARG A 40 -10.78 7.01 7.82
C ARG A 40 -10.15 7.96 8.84
N LEU A 41 -9.90 9.20 8.43
CA LEU A 41 -9.45 10.24 9.36
C LEU A 41 -10.48 10.52 10.43
N LEU A 42 -11.78 10.46 10.12
CA LEU A 42 -12.85 10.63 11.10
C LEU A 42 -12.87 9.51 12.16
N GLN A 43 -12.34 8.34 11.88
CA GLN A 43 -12.28 7.22 12.83
C GLN A 43 -11.19 7.38 13.89
N ILE A 44 -10.14 8.17 13.61
CA ILE A 44 -9.05 8.45 14.54
C ILE A 44 -9.29 9.72 15.36
N ILE A 45 -10.38 10.41 15.09
CA ILE A 45 -10.77 11.66 15.77
C ILE A 45 -11.81 11.35 16.87
N GLU A 46 -11.64 11.94 18.04
CA GLU A 46 -12.60 11.82 19.13
C GLU A 46 -13.92 12.53 18.80
N LYS A 47 -15.05 11.98 19.25
CA LYS A 47 -16.41 12.51 18.97
C LYS A 47 -16.65 13.96 19.40
N ARG A 48 -15.79 14.52 20.25
CA ARG A 48 -15.90 15.92 20.75
C ARG A 48 -14.84 16.85 20.17
N THR A 49 -14.07 16.41 19.19
CA THR A 49 -13.02 17.21 18.56
C THR A 49 -13.63 18.32 17.70
N SER A 50 -13.08 19.52 17.81
CA SER A 50 -13.51 20.63 16.98
C SER A 50 -13.12 20.45 15.52
N MET A 51 -13.83 21.09 14.59
CA MET A 51 -13.52 21.06 13.14
C MET A 51 -12.05 21.43 12.86
N LEU A 52 -11.54 22.46 13.54
CA LEU A 52 -10.16 22.92 13.38
C LEU A 52 -9.14 21.87 13.82
N GLU A 53 -9.41 21.20 14.93
CA GLU A 53 -8.55 20.12 15.43
C GLU A 53 -8.61 18.88 14.52
N ALA A 54 -9.78 18.59 13.94
CA ALA A 54 -9.94 17.53 12.97
C ALA A 54 -9.06 17.75 11.73
N PHE A 55 -9.04 18.97 11.19
CA PHE A 55 -8.14 19.30 10.08
C PHE A 55 -6.66 19.25 10.48
N LYS A 56 -6.29 19.71 11.67
CA LYS A 56 -4.91 19.57 12.16
C LYS A 56 -4.48 18.10 12.26
N LYS A 57 -5.35 17.21 12.72
CA LYS A 57 -5.08 15.78 12.75
C LYS A 57 -4.87 15.18 11.35
N ALA A 58 -5.68 15.61 10.37
CA ALA A 58 -5.51 15.22 8.99
C ALA A 58 -4.16 15.69 8.42
N ASP A 59 -3.78 16.94 8.67
CA ASP A 59 -2.49 17.50 8.26
C ASP A 59 -1.33 16.78 8.96
N ASP A 60 -1.47 16.42 10.23
CA ASP A 60 -0.47 15.66 10.98
C ASP A 60 -0.24 14.26 10.39
N VAL A 61 -1.29 13.56 9.97
CA VAL A 61 -1.17 12.25 9.32
C VAL A 61 -0.40 12.37 8.00
N LEU A 62 -0.75 13.34 7.16
CA LEU A 62 -0.04 13.60 5.91
C LEU A 62 1.43 13.96 6.16
N ARG A 63 1.68 14.82 7.15
CA ARG A 63 3.04 15.21 7.56
C ARG A 63 3.85 14.01 8.04
N GLN A 64 3.26 13.14 8.87
CA GLN A 64 3.92 11.90 9.32
C GLN A 64 4.26 10.97 8.16
N GLY A 65 3.39 10.84 7.17
CA GLY A 65 3.66 10.06 5.97
C GLY A 65 4.86 10.57 5.18
N VAL A 66 4.89 11.88 4.91
CA VAL A 66 6.01 12.51 4.21
C VAL A 66 7.31 12.42 5.01
N GLN A 67 7.25 12.73 6.31
CA GLN A 67 8.40 12.63 7.20
C GLN A 67 8.91 11.20 7.35
N GLY A 68 7.99 10.22 7.42
CA GLY A 68 8.35 8.80 7.50
C GLY A 68 9.27 8.37 6.36
N ILE A 69 9.00 8.79 5.14
CA ILE A 69 9.84 8.50 3.97
C ILE A 69 11.10 9.38 3.95
N SER A 70 10.95 10.68 4.17
CA SER A 70 12.07 11.62 4.11
C SER A 70 13.13 11.33 5.17
N ASN A 71 12.71 11.00 6.39
CA ASN A 71 13.64 10.72 7.49
C ASN A 71 14.47 9.46 7.22
N LEU A 72 13.88 8.42 6.63
CA LEU A 72 14.61 7.21 6.27
C LEU A 72 15.78 7.46 5.32
N ILE A 73 15.64 8.46 4.46
CA ILE A 73 16.63 8.78 3.41
C ILE A 73 17.60 9.86 3.87
N ALA A 74 17.08 10.91 4.51
CA ALA A 74 17.83 12.15 4.76
C ALA A 74 18.47 12.24 6.14
N VAL A 75 17.92 11.51 7.14
CA VAL A 75 18.37 11.62 8.52
C VAL A 75 19.23 10.40 8.86
N PRO A 76 20.51 10.61 9.29
CA PRO A 76 21.32 9.52 9.80
C PRO A 76 20.64 8.90 11.04
N GLY A 77 20.30 7.63 10.97
CA GLY A 77 19.63 6.90 12.04
C GLY A 77 20.49 5.77 12.61
N LEU A 78 19.92 4.98 13.51
CA LEU A 78 20.52 3.74 13.99
C LEU A 78 20.64 2.70 12.86
N ILE A 79 19.62 2.65 12.03
CA ILE A 79 19.57 1.79 10.83
C ILE A 79 19.15 2.68 9.68
N ASN A 80 20.07 2.84 8.74
CA ASN A 80 19.86 3.63 7.53
C ASN A 80 19.38 2.74 6.40
N VAL A 81 18.49 3.28 5.60
CA VAL A 81 18.01 2.63 4.37
C VAL A 81 18.66 3.31 3.17
N ASP A 82 19.16 2.52 2.22
CA ASP A 82 19.65 3.04 0.97
C ASP A 82 18.47 3.53 0.10
N PHE A 83 18.67 4.65 -0.59
CA PHE A 83 17.70 5.18 -1.54
C PHE A 83 17.34 4.16 -2.64
N ALA A 84 18.31 3.33 -3.05
CA ALA A 84 18.07 2.28 -4.03
C ALA A 84 17.05 1.24 -3.55
N ASP A 85 17.09 0.89 -2.26
CA ASP A 85 16.15 -0.04 -1.65
C ASP A 85 14.74 0.55 -1.61
N VAL A 86 14.61 1.80 -1.13
CA VAL A 86 13.32 2.52 -1.14
C VAL A 86 12.76 2.61 -2.55
N LYS A 87 13.60 2.93 -3.53
CA LYS A 87 13.21 2.99 -4.94
C LYS A 87 12.70 1.65 -5.44
N THR A 88 13.34 0.54 -5.06
CA THR A 88 12.92 -0.81 -5.48
C THR A 88 11.51 -1.13 -5.01
N VAL A 89 11.14 -0.76 -3.79
CA VAL A 89 9.81 -1.01 -3.21
C VAL A 89 8.75 -0.05 -3.75
N MET A 90 9.16 1.17 -4.11
CA MET A 90 8.22 2.24 -4.51
C MET A 90 8.06 2.39 -6.02
N SER A 91 8.99 1.91 -6.85
CA SER A 91 8.90 2.07 -8.31
C SER A 91 7.79 1.22 -8.90
N ASN A 92 6.92 1.86 -9.69
CA ASN A 92 5.78 1.23 -10.36
C ASN A 92 4.84 0.45 -9.40
N ALA A 93 4.82 0.81 -8.13
CA ALA A 93 4.04 0.10 -7.13
C ALA A 93 2.54 0.50 -7.12
N GLY A 94 2.18 1.57 -7.80
CA GLY A 94 0.80 1.99 -7.99
C GLY A 94 0.19 2.56 -6.70
N SER A 95 -0.81 1.89 -6.13
CA SER A 95 -1.43 2.34 -4.87
C SER A 95 -0.63 1.84 -3.67
N ALA A 96 -0.41 2.72 -2.70
CA ALA A 96 0.19 2.40 -1.43
C ALA A 96 -0.77 2.72 -0.27
N LEU A 97 -0.70 1.93 0.78
CA LEU A 97 -1.42 2.14 2.03
C LEU A 97 -0.44 2.53 3.11
N MET A 98 -0.89 3.39 4.04
CA MET A 98 -0.05 3.84 5.14
C MET A 98 -0.76 3.61 6.48
N GLY A 99 -0.04 3.02 7.44
CA GLY A 99 -0.45 2.90 8.82
C GLY A 99 0.53 3.59 9.75
N VAL A 100 0.03 4.19 10.81
CA VAL A 100 0.85 4.81 11.85
C VAL A 100 0.37 4.30 13.21
N GLY A 101 1.33 3.88 14.02
CA GLY A 101 1.08 3.48 15.40
C GLY A 101 2.09 4.14 16.33
N THR A 102 1.63 4.45 17.55
CA THR A 102 2.48 5.02 18.60
C THR A 102 2.27 4.25 19.90
N ALA A 103 3.34 4.04 20.63
CA ALA A 103 3.29 3.44 21.97
C ALA A 103 4.38 4.04 22.85
N LYS A 104 4.29 3.80 24.17
CA LYS A 104 5.25 4.31 25.16
C LYS A 104 5.72 3.17 26.06
N GLY A 105 6.92 3.34 26.59
CA GLY A 105 7.48 2.42 27.57
C GLY A 105 8.06 1.14 27.00
N GLU A 106 8.40 0.21 27.90
CA GLU A 106 9.00 -1.09 27.56
C GLU A 106 8.07 -1.92 26.67
N GLY A 107 8.61 -2.52 25.59
CA GLY A 107 7.82 -3.21 24.57
C GLY A 107 7.04 -2.27 23.64
N GLY A 108 7.35 -0.98 23.68
CA GLY A 108 6.70 0.03 22.85
C GLY A 108 6.84 -0.25 21.36
N GLY A 109 7.95 -0.83 20.90
CA GLY A 109 8.17 -1.21 19.51
C GLY A 109 7.12 -2.17 18.99
N LYS A 110 6.85 -3.24 19.74
CA LYS A 110 5.79 -4.21 19.42
C LYS A 110 4.41 -3.57 19.40
N ALA A 111 4.05 -2.86 20.48
CA ALA A 111 2.73 -2.24 20.59
C ALA A 111 2.48 -1.18 19.50
N ALA A 112 3.50 -0.38 19.15
CA ALA A 112 3.42 0.60 18.08
C ALA A 112 3.26 -0.06 16.70
N ALA A 113 3.98 -1.17 16.44
CA ALA A 113 3.85 -1.92 15.19
C ALA A 113 2.45 -2.54 15.04
N GLU A 114 1.93 -3.18 16.09
CA GLU A 114 0.56 -3.69 16.10
C GLU A 114 -0.48 -2.59 15.87
N ALA A 115 -0.29 -1.43 16.51
CA ALA A 115 -1.16 -0.27 16.30
C ALA A 115 -1.08 0.25 14.85
N ALA A 116 0.12 0.26 14.24
CA ALA A 116 0.32 0.66 12.87
C ALA A 116 -0.40 -0.26 11.87
N ILE A 117 -0.28 -1.59 12.06
CA ILE A 117 -0.95 -2.58 11.19
C ILE A 117 -2.47 -2.53 11.34
N LYS A 118 -2.96 -2.28 12.56
CA LYS A 118 -4.40 -2.15 12.88
C LYS A 118 -4.94 -0.74 12.65
N SER A 119 -4.10 0.17 12.14
CA SER A 119 -4.48 1.57 11.95
C SER A 119 -5.69 1.69 11.01
N PRO A 120 -6.72 2.44 11.37
CA PRO A 120 -7.87 2.68 10.49
C PRO A 120 -7.50 3.43 9.20
N LEU A 121 -6.31 4.00 9.12
CA LEU A 121 -5.77 4.61 7.91
C LEU A 121 -5.43 3.59 6.82
N LEU A 122 -5.21 2.33 7.20
CA LEU A 122 -5.12 1.22 6.26
C LEU A 122 -6.53 0.84 5.83
N GLU A 123 -6.86 1.02 4.56
CA GLU A 123 -8.17 0.62 4.01
C GLU A 123 -8.36 -0.89 3.96
N ALA A 124 -7.26 -1.63 3.91
CA ALA A 124 -7.22 -3.08 3.85
C ALA A 124 -6.09 -3.62 4.73
N SER A 125 -6.09 -4.92 4.97
CA SER A 125 -4.93 -5.60 5.55
C SER A 125 -3.70 -5.37 4.68
N ILE A 126 -2.51 -5.36 5.27
CA ILE A 126 -1.24 -5.37 4.53
C ILE A 126 -0.98 -6.72 3.84
N ASP A 127 -1.88 -7.70 4.02
CA ASP A 127 -1.86 -8.96 3.30
C ASP A 127 -1.85 -8.74 1.78
N GLY A 128 -0.91 -9.38 1.10
CA GLY A 128 -0.75 -9.24 -0.34
C GLY A 128 0.04 -8.01 -0.78
N ALA A 129 0.59 -7.23 0.14
CA ALA A 129 1.59 -6.22 -0.16
C ALA A 129 2.89 -6.90 -0.59
N ARG A 130 3.45 -6.49 -1.73
CA ARG A 130 4.75 -7.01 -2.23
C ARG A 130 5.94 -6.23 -1.73
N GLY A 131 5.73 -5.00 -1.33
CA GLY A 131 6.74 -4.16 -0.74
C GLY A 131 6.22 -3.50 0.53
N VAL A 132 7.03 -3.52 1.56
CA VAL A 132 6.71 -2.89 2.85
C VAL A 132 7.89 -2.06 3.32
N LEU A 133 7.63 -0.81 3.61
CA LEU A 133 8.60 0.10 4.19
C LEU A 133 8.19 0.39 5.63
N ILE A 134 9.11 0.14 6.57
CA ILE A 134 8.89 0.34 8.00
C ILE A 134 9.83 1.44 8.48
N ASN A 135 9.28 2.47 9.08
CA ASN A 135 10.05 3.51 9.76
C ASN A 135 9.75 3.49 11.25
N VAL A 136 10.77 3.22 12.05
CA VAL A 136 10.69 3.26 13.51
C VAL A 136 11.39 4.52 14.00
N ILE A 137 10.65 5.37 14.71
CA ILE A 137 11.19 6.60 15.32
C ILE A 137 10.96 6.52 16.81
N GLY A 138 12.00 6.73 17.60
CA GLY A 138 11.89 6.77 19.05
C GLY A 138 12.86 7.72 19.68
N GLY A 139 12.71 7.95 20.99
CA GLY A 139 13.63 8.73 21.79
C GLY A 139 14.98 8.03 22.00
N LYS A 140 15.78 8.55 22.94
CA LYS A 140 17.11 8.00 23.28
C LYS A 140 17.06 6.57 23.81
N GLU A 141 15.92 6.16 24.37
CA GLU A 141 15.70 4.83 24.96
C GLU A 141 15.33 3.77 23.89
N LEU A 142 15.19 4.15 22.62
CA LEU A 142 14.89 3.21 21.53
C LEU A 142 15.98 2.15 21.43
N SER A 143 15.63 0.91 21.74
CA SER A 143 16.55 -0.22 21.66
C SER A 143 16.49 -0.92 20.30
N LEU A 144 17.58 -1.60 19.95
CA LEU A 144 17.60 -2.45 18.76
C LEU A 144 16.57 -3.60 18.87
N PHE A 145 16.26 -4.02 20.09
CA PHE A 145 15.25 -5.05 20.36
C PHE A 145 13.85 -4.56 19.94
N ASP A 146 13.46 -3.34 20.34
CA ASP A 146 12.17 -2.75 19.95
C ASP A 146 12.03 -2.64 18.44
N VAL A 147 13.12 -2.25 17.75
CA VAL A 147 13.12 -2.15 16.28
C VAL A 147 12.94 -3.52 15.64
N ASN A 148 13.62 -4.56 16.14
CA ASN A 148 13.48 -5.91 15.63
C ASN A 148 12.09 -6.50 15.90
N GLU A 149 11.53 -6.29 17.10
CA GLU A 149 10.16 -6.72 17.40
C GLU A 149 9.14 -6.05 16.46
N ALA A 150 9.28 -4.73 16.26
CA ALA A 150 8.42 -4.02 15.33
C ALA A 150 8.53 -4.57 13.90
N ALA A 151 9.74 -4.82 13.42
CA ALA A 151 9.97 -5.37 12.09
C ALA A 151 9.38 -6.79 11.95
N ASN A 152 9.53 -7.65 12.94
CA ASN A 152 8.99 -9.01 12.95
C ASN A 152 7.47 -9.02 12.87
N ILE A 153 6.78 -8.19 13.66
CA ILE A 153 5.31 -8.07 13.65
C ILE A 153 4.79 -7.66 12.27
N VAL A 154 5.45 -6.70 11.64
CA VAL A 154 5.04 -6.24 10.31
C VAL A 154 5.34 -7.29 9.24
N ASN A 155 6.49 -7.99 9.35
CA ASN A 155 6.88 -9.05 8.43
C ASN A 155 5.93 -10.26 8.51
N GLU A 156 5.47 -10.63 9.70
CA GLU A 156 4.47 -11.70 9.88
C GLU A 156 3.10 -11.34 9.27
N ALA A 157 2.77 -10.06 9.23
CA ALA A 157 1.51 -9.57 8.68
C ALA A 157 1.55 -9.31 7.16
N ALA A 158 2.73 -9.25 6.55
CA ALA A 158 2.94 -9.05 5.12
C ALA A 158 2.90 -10.38 4.33
N ASP A 159 2.88 -10.28 3.00
CA ASP A 159 3.04 -11.48 2.14
C ASP A 159 4.42 -12.14 2.39
N PRO A 160 4.50 -13.49 2.46
CA PRO A 160 5.78 -14.19 2.67
C PRO A 160 6.87 -13.87 1.64
N ASN A 161 6.49 -13.39 0.46
CA ASN A 161 7.41 -12.97 -0.59
C ASN A 161 7.60 -11.45 -0.66
N ALA A 162 7.07 -10.71 0.32
CA ALA A 162 7.21 -9.26 0.35
C ALA A 162 8.67 -8.85 0.60
N VAL A 163 9.10 -7.80 -0.08
CA VAL A 163 10.35 -7.12 0.22
C VAL A 163 10.10 -6.16 1.36
N VAL A 164 10.61 -6.47 2.54
CA VAL A 164 10.47 -5.64 3.74
C VAL A 164 11.74 -4.85 3.98
N ILE A 165 11.62 -3.53 3.99
CA ILE A 165 12.70 -2.59 4.27
C ILE A 165 12.36 -1.86 5.56
N PHE A 166 13.30 -1.82 6.49
CA PHE A 166 13.10 -1.11 7.75
C PHE A 166 14.26 -0.18 8.06
N GLY A 167 13.95 0.95 8.66
CA GLY A 167 14.92 1.88 9.19
C GLY A 167 14.51 2.39 10.55
N ALA A 168 15.50 2.86 11.31
CA ALA A 168 15.30 3.35 12.67
C ALA A 168 16.03 4.69 12.87
N VAL A 169 15.30 5.69 13.32
CA VAL A 169 15.79 7.04 13.54
C VAL A 169 15.54 7.45 15.00
N ILE A 170 16.51 8.12 15.61
CA ILE A 170 16.35 8.71 16.94
C ILE A 170 15.86 10.15 16.79
N ASP A 171 14.75 10.45 17.45
CA ASP A 171 14.22 11.80 17.63
C ASP A 171 14.07 12.09 19.12
N GLU A 172 14.99 12.87 19.66
CA GLU A 172 15.02 13.21 21.08
C GLU A 172 13.76 13.92 21.57
N SER A 173 12.96 14.50 20.66
CA SER A 173 11.71 15.18 21.01
C SER A 173 10.60 14.22 21.44
N LEU A 174 10.71 12.95 21.08
CA LEU A 174 9.69 11.93 21.39
C LEU A 174 9.79 11.36 22.79
N ASN A 175 10.88 11.67 23.55
CA ASN A 175 11.13 11.14 24.88
C ASN A 175 11.00 9.59 24.91
N ASP A 176 9.97 9.07 25.61
CA ASP A 176 9.68 7.65 25.80
C ASP A 176 8.64 7.11 24.77
N GLU A 177 8.31 7.88 23.74
CA GLU A 177 7.35 7.46 22.71
C GLU A 177 8.08 6.80 21.53
N ILE A 178 7.60 5.64 21.12
CA ILE A 178 8.01 4.97 19.89
C ILE A 178 6.91 5.11 18.88
N ARG A 179 7.25 5.56 17.68
CA ARG A 179 6.35 5.71 16.54
C ARG A 179 6.78 4.79 15.43
N VAL A 180 5.86 3.96 14.96
CA VAL A 180 6.06 3.08 13.80
C VAL A 180 5.16 3.54 12.67
N THR A 181 5.77 3.82 11.54
CA THR A 181 5.06 4.11 10.28
C THR A 181 5.29 2.96 9.32
N VAL A 182 4.23 2.36 8.82
CA VAL A 182 4.26 1.27 7.85
C VAL A 182 3.67 1.77 6.54
N ILE A 183 4.40 1.60 5.44
CA ILE A 183 3.91 1.90 4.10
C ILE A 183 3.94 0.60 3.31
N ALA A 184 2.78 0.12 2.92
CA ALA A 184 2.60 -1.11 2.16
C ALA A 184 2.27 -0.79 0.70
N THR A 185 2.96 -1.44 -0.22
CA THR A 185 2.90 -1.18 -1.66
C THR A 185 2.75 -2.46 -2.47
N GLY A 186 2.47 -2.34 -3.76
CA GLY A 186 2.46 -3.47 -4.68
C GLY A 186 1.28 -4.41 -4.50
N PHE A 187 0.16 -3.89 -4.02
CA PHE A 187 -1.09 -4.65 -3.98
C PHE A 187 -1.52 -5.01 -5.40
N GLU A 188 -1.46 -6.29 -5.75
CA GLU A 188 -2.02 -6.72 -7.03
C GLU A 188 -3.51 -6.39 -7.09
N LYS A 189 -3.89 -5.58 -8.06
CA LYS A 189 -5.23 -5.72 -8.61
C LYS A 189 -5.27 -7.15 -9.18
N LYS A 190 -6.05 -8.05 -8.59
CA LYS A 190 -6.57 -9.21 -9.33
C LYS A 190 -7.24 -8.62 -10.56
N SER A 191 -6.52 -8.52 -11.67
CA SER A 191 -7.14 -8.28 -12.96
C SER A 191 -8.23 -9.32 -13.06
N PRO A 192 -9.48 -8.97 -13.34
CA PRO A 192 -10.49 -9.98 -13.59
C PRO A 192 -9.88 -10.83 -14.70
N VAL A 193 -9.63 -12.10 -14.40
CA VAL A 193 -9.29 -13.07 -15.41
C VAL A 193 -10.43 -12.98 -16.40
N THR A 194 -10.20 -12.31 -17.52
CA THR A 194 -11.07 -12.35 -18.65
C THR A 194 -11.07 -13.82 -19.03
N LYS A 195 -12.05 -14.57 -18.49
CA LYS A 195 -12.39 -15.86 -19.06
C LYS A 195 -12.71 -15.51 -20.51
N ASN A 196 -11.73 -15.71 -21.39
CA ASN A 196 -12.02 -15.83 -22.79
C ASN A 196 -13.09 -16.91 -22.90
N THR A 197 -14.31 -16.49 -22.91
CA THR A 197 -15.42 -17.29 -23.39
C THR A 197 -15.09 -17.53 -24.86
N VAL A 198 -14.39 -18.62 -25.07
CA VAL A 198 -14.22 -19.22 -26.39
C VAL A 198 -15.61 -19.51 -26.91
N GLY A 199 -15.97 -18.79 -27.97
CA GLY A 199 -16.83 -19.33 -28.99
C GLY A 199 -18.31 -19.34 -28.72
N GLY A 200 -18.97 -18.32 -29.24
CA GLY A 200 -20.24 -18.58 -29.93
C GLY A 200 -19.96 -19.37 -31.22
N PRO A 201 -20.90 -20.18 -31.72
CA PRO A 201 -20.65 -21.06 -32.85
C PRO A 201 -20.44 -20.27 -34.13
N ALA A 202 -19.21 -20.24 -34.63
CA ALA A 202 -18.93 -19.77 -35.97
C ALA A 202 -19.58 -20.74 -36.97
N SER A 203 -20.45 -20.23 -37.79
CA SER A 203 -21.03 -20.93 -38.94
C SER A 203 -19.94 -21.55 -39.78
N ILE A 204 -19.96 -22.88 -39.87
CA ILE A 204 -19.04 -23.66 -40.69
C ILE A 204 -19.43 -23.43 -42.18
N ASN A 205 -18.61 -22.66 -42.86
CA ASN A 205 -18.68 -22.64 -44.34
C ASN A 205 -17.90 -23.87 -44.83
N ARG A 206 -18.64 -24.88 -45.29
CA ARG A 206 -18.12 -26.05 -45.97
C ARG A 206 -17.63 -25.67 -47.36
N ASN A 207 -16.33 -25.51 -47.52
CA ASN A 207 -15.61 -25.80 -48.78
C ASN A 207 -14.13 -25.45 -48.59
N ASN A 208 -13.37 -26.37 -48.07
CA ASN A 208 -12.03 -26.67 -48.57
C ASN A 208 -11.48 -27.96 -47.92
N SER A 209 -11.34 -28.97 -48.74
CA SER A 209 -10.72 -30.25 -48.39
C SER A 209 -9.20 -30.09 -48.24
N GLY A 210 -8.74 -29.92 -47.03
CA GLY A 210 -7.31 -29.92 -46.67
C GLY A 210 -7.08 -30.91 -45.52
N ILE A 211 -6.40 -31.96 -45.80
CA ILE A 211 -6.10 -33.14 -44.99
C ILE A 211 -5.44 -32.73 -43.65
N ILE A 212 -6.19 -32.85 -42.56
CA ILE A 212 -5.57 -32.86 -41.23
C ILE A 212 -5.12 -34.29 -40.93
N LYS A 213 -3.84 -34.58 -41.04
CA LYS A 213 -3.26 -35.82 -40.52
C LYS A 213 -3.25 -35.77 -39.01
N ASN A 214 -4.04 -36.62 -38.37
CA ASN A 214 -3.96 -36.89 -36.95
C ASN A 214 -2.64 -37.57 -36.65
N PHE A 215 -1.78 -36.92 -35.87
CA PHE A 215 -0.63 -37.52 -35.24
C PHE A 215 -1.10 -38.40 -34.08
N SER A 216 -1.20 -39.72 -34.34
CA SER A 216 -1.60 -40.72 -33.34
C SER A 216 -0.47 -41.71 -33.02
N ASP A 217 0.77 -41.40 -33.32
CA ASP A 217 1.90 -42.28 -33.03
C ASP A 217 2.87 -41.60 -32.09
N PRO A 218 3.07 -42.13 -30.84
CA PRO A 218 3.98 -41.55 -29.85
C PRO A 218 5.47 -41.62 -30.26
N ASN A 219 5.81 -42.35 -31.34
CA ASN A 219 7.19 -42.58 -31.80
C ASN A 219 7.55 -41.80 -33.08
N GLU A 220 6.68 -40.97 -33.62
CA GLU A 220 7.02 -40.14 -34.79
C GLU A 220 7.78 -38.88 -34.39
N ILE A 221 9.07 -38.83 -34.74
CA ILE A 221 9.92 -37.65 -34.51
C ILE A 221 9.48 -36.51 -35.44
N PRO A 222 9.12 -35.34 -34.92
CA PRO A 222 8.71 -34.19 -35.72
C PRO A 222 9.76 -33.81 -36.77
N PRO A 223 9.36 -33.33 -37.98
CA PRO A 223 10.29 -33.03 -39.09
C PRO A 223 11.40 -32.03 -38.77
N TRP A 224 11.18 -31.15 -37.78
CA TRP A 224 12.13 -30.13 -37.35
C TRP A 224 13.21 -30.65 -36.37
N LEU A 225 13.13 -31.89 -35.94
CA LEU A 225 14.10 -32.56 -35.04
C LEU A 225 14.96 -33.64 -35.79
N ARG A 226 14.86 -33.74 -37.11
CA ARG A 226 15.67 -34.60 -37.91
C ARG A 226 16.88 -33.83 -38.45
N HIS A 227 17.95 -33.89 -37.67
CA HIS A 227 19.33 -33.60 -38.14
C HIS A 227 20.22 -34.78 -37.84
#